data_9e3c764b970792fce795d9b59b72c4d8
#
_entry.id   9e3c764b970792fce795d9b59b72c4d8
#
_cell.length_a   1.000
_cell.length_b   1.000
_cell.length_c   1.000
_cell.angle_alpha   90.00
_cell.angle_beta   90.00
_cell.angle_gamma   90.00
#
_symmetry.space_group_name_H-M   'P 1'
#
loop_
_entity.id
_entity.type
_entity.pdbx_description
1 polymer ?
#
loop_
_entity_poly.entity_id
_entity_poly.type
_entity_poly.pdbx_seq_one_letter_code
_entity_poly.pdbx_strand_id
1 'polypeptide(L)'
;VFGAEVKPHLVHETVRAEMNAHRQGTRAAKSRGLVSGGRSKPWRQKGTGRARQGTIRAPQFTGGGVVFPPSPRSFALKVNRKARRAALRSALSDHAQAGTLALVRGDAFAQPSTKKAAELLAGWGKERPTLVVASEDEESLIKSFRNLERVLVTVPAELEVAAVVWARSLVVSEAALPLVEQKAGSAAGEVGAARPDDRAPAARSGGCAQ
;
A
#
# COMPACT_ATOMS: atom_id res chain seq x y z
N VAL A 1 6.25 20.62 -12.13
CA VAL A 1 5.78 19.28 -11.71
C VAL A 1 5.17 18.56 -12.90
N PHE A 2 4.22 19.17 -13.61
CA PHE A 2 3.40 18.57 -14.68
C PHE A 2 4.07 18.50 -16.08
N GLY A 3 5.32 18.90 -16.24
CA GLY A 3 6.09 18.80 -17.49
C GLY A 3 7.33 17.92 -17.36
N ALA A 4 7.37 17.02 -16.38
CA ALA A 4 8.50 16.13 -16.17
C ALA A 4 8.50 14.98 -17.18
N GLU A 5 9.70 14.48 -17.52
CA GLU A 5 9.86 13.27 -18.32
C GLU A 5 9.23 12.06 -17.64
N VAL A 6 8.45 11.28 -18.38
CA VAL A 6 7.82 10.07 -17.87
C VAL A 6 8.85 8.94 -17.76
N LYS A 7 9.05 8.44 -16.53
CA LYS A 7 10.00 7.36 -16.20
C LYS A 7 9.26 6.10 -15.71
N PRO A 8 8.84 5.23 -16.64
CA PRO A 8 7.95 4.10 -16.29
C PRO A 8 8.57 3.11 -15.29
N HIS A 9 9.89 2.93 -15.30
CA HIS A 9 10.60 2.06 -14.36
C HIS A 9 10.48 2.56 -12.90
N LEU A 10 10.58 3.87 -12.65
CA LEU A 10 10.42 4.45 -11.31
C LEU A 10 8.97 4.37 -10.84
N VAL A 11 8.02 4.60 -11.74
CA VAL A 11 6.58 4.46 -11.46
C VAL A 11 6.28 3.02 -11.09
N HIS A 12 6.72 2.02 -11.87
CA HIS A 12 6.51 0.60 -11.58
C HIS A 12 7.12 0.18 -10.24
N GLU A 13 8.36 0.58 -9.93
CA GLU A 13 9.01 0.26 -8.66
C GLU A 13 8.23 0.84 -7.47
N THR A 14 7.78 2.09 -7.58
CA THR A 14 7.03 2.77 -6.53
C THR A 14 5.66 2.14 -6.32
N VAL A 15 4.89 1.91 -7.38
CA VAL A 15 3.58 1.23 -7.33
C VAL A 15 3.70 -0.15 -6.71
N ARG A 16 4.71 -0.93 -7.12
CA ARG A 16 4.98 -2.25 -6.54
C ARG A 16 5.27 -2.17 -5.04
N ALA A 17 6.02 -1.16 -4.59
CA ALA A 17 6.32 -0.97 -3.18
C ALA A 17 5.07 -0.58 -2.37
N GLU A 18 4.24 0.33 -2.88
CA GLU A 18 2.99 0.76 -2.26
C GLU A 18 2.00 -0.41 -2.16
N MET A 19 1.75 -1.13 -3.25
CA MET A 19 0.86 -2.31 -3.25
C MET A 19 1.34 -3.42 -2.31
N ASN A 20 2.66 -3.65 -2.21
CA ASN A 20 3.21 -4.62 -1.28
C ASN A 20 3.11 -4.16 0.18
N ALA A 21 3.15 -2.86 0.47
CA ALA A 21 2.99 -2.33 1.82
C ALA A 21 1.59 -2.62 2.40
N HIS A 22 0.55 -2.67 1.56
CA HIS A 22 -0.81 -3.01 1.98
C HIS A 22 -0.99 -4.50 2.33
N ARG A 23 -0.04 -5.37 1.96
CA ARG A 23 -0.13 -6.81 2.25
C ARG A 23 0.24 -7.09 3.68
N GLN A 24 -0.70 -7.59 4.46
CA GLN A 24 -0.50 -7.91 5.89
C GLN A 24 0.46 -9.10 6.13
N GLY A 25 0.55 -10.04 5.20
CA GLY A 25 1.47 -11.16 5.29
C GLY A 25 1.21 -12.15 6.42
N THR A 26 -0.03 -12.29 6.85
CA THR A 26 -0.45 -13.08 8.02
C THR A 26 -0.54 -14.59 7.77
N ARG A 27 -0.32 -15.05 6.54
CA ARG A 27 -0.41 -16.48 6.20
C ARG A 27 0.59 -17.31 6.99
N ALA A 28 0.07 -18.30 7.73
CA ALA A 28 0.87 -19.21 8.54
C ALA A 28 0.34 -20.64 8.48
N ALA A 29 1.24 -21.62 8.60
CA ALA A 29 0.90 -23.01 8.86
C ALA A 29 1.85 -23.58 9.93
N LYS A 30 1.42 -24.60 10.64
CA LYS A 30 2.20 -25.19 11.72
C LYS A 30 3.25 -26.15 11.20
N SER A 31 4.50 -25.94 11.55
CA SER A 31 5.57 -26.95 11.39
C SER A 31 5.43 -28.07 12.41
N ARG A 32 6.16 -29.15 12.21
CA ARG A 32 6.19 -30.29 13.14
C ARG A 32 6.39 -29.90 14.62
N GLY A 33 7.19 -28.87 14.88
CA GLY A 33 7.43 -28.37 16.24
C GLY A 33 6.22 -27.65 16.87
N LEU A 34 5.41 -26.98 16.05
CA LEU A 34 4.29 -26.16 16.48
C LEU A 34 2.95 -26.92 16.59
N VAL A 35 2.89 -28.12 15.99
CA VAL A 35 1.68 -28.96 16.11
C VAL A 35 1.57 -29.51 17.50
N SER A 36 0.37 -29.46 18.09
CA SER A 36 0.04 -30.11 19.36
C SER A 36 0.09 -31.65 19.22
N GLY A 37 0.49 -32.35 20.26
CA GLY A 37 0.54 -33.81 20.26
C GLY A 37 1.63 -34.35 21.18
N GLY A 38 1.67 -35.69 21.34
CA GLY A 38 2.62 -36.40 22.18
C GLY A 38 4.09 -36.27 21.70
N ARG A 39 4.99 -36.20 22.66
CA ARG A 39 6.45 -36.22 22.41
C ARG A 39 6.99 -37.64 22.40
N SER A 40 6.25 -38.65 22.88
CA SER A 40 6.66 -40.04 22.94
C SER A 40 6.79 -40.63 21.54
N LYS A 41 7.71 -41.59 21.44
CA LYS A 41 7.91 -42.38 20.22
C LYS A 41 6.69 -43.29 20.00
N PRO A 42 6.11 -43.35 18.79
CA PRO A 42 4.89 -44.15 18.54
C PRO A 42 5.07 -45.66 18.82
N TRP A 43 6.24 -46.19 18.48
CA TRP A 43 6.63 -47.58 18.74
C TRP A 43 8.14 -47.75 18.86
N ARG A 44 8.57 -48.92 19.35
CA ARG A 44 10.00 -49.26 19.51
C ARG A 44 10.76 -49.27 18.17
N GLN A 45 12.08 -49.01 18.22
CA GLN A 45 12.93 -48.79 17.04
C GLN A 45 13.05 -50.01 16.12
N LYS A 46 13.00 -51.22 16.66
CA LYS A 46 13.19 -52.51 15.94
C LYS A 46 12.14 -53.53 16.42
N GLY A 47 11.91 -54.58 15.67
CA GLY A 47 11.06 -55.71 16.04
C GLY A 47 9.54 -55.49 15.91
N THR A 48 9.09 -54.49 15.12
CA THR A 48 7.68 -54.24 14.85
C THR A 48 7.25 -54.49 13.41
N GLY A 49 8.19 -54.78 12.49
CA GLY A 49 7.92 -54.87 11.05
C GLY A 49 7.45 -53.56 10.39
N ARG A 50 7.31 -52.47 11.14
CA ARG A 50 6.85 -51.18 10.61
C ARG A 50 8.00 -50.21 10.35
N ALA A 51 7.75 -49.20 9.47
CA ALA A 51 8.72 -48.15 9.23
C ALA A 51 9.04 -47.40 10.53
N ARG A 52 10.31 -47.00 10.70
CA ARG A 52 10.79 -46.28 11.89
C ARG A 52 10.16 -44.88 11.95
N GLN A 53 9.57 -44.55 13.10
CA GLN A 53 8.94 -43.24 13.35
C GLN A 53 9.42 -42.65 14.68
N GLY A 54 9.70 -41.35 14.68
CA GLY A 54 10.15 -40.62 15.87
C GLY A 54 9.02 -39.87 16.59
N THR A 55 7.95 -39.50 15.88
CA THR A 55 6.84 -38.74 16.45
C THR A 55 5.60 -38.86 15.56
N ILE A 56 4.43 -38.72 16.16
CA ILE A 56 3.13 -38.68 15.48
C ILE A 56 2.87 -37.35 14.78
N ARG A 57 3.69 -36.32 15.08
CA ARG A 57 3.56 -34.97 14.47
C ARG A 57 4.26 -34.86 13.13
N ALA A 58 4.89 -35.92 12.65
CA ALA A 58 5.60 -35.91 11.38
C ALA A 58 4.62 -35.70 10.20
N PRO A 59 5.06 -35.09 9.10
CA PRO A 59 4.19 -34.67 8.00
C PRO A 59 3.47 -35.83 7.29
N GLN A 60 3.97 -37.05 7.39
CA GLN A 60 3.32 -38.24 6.85
C GLN A 60 2.11 -38.75 7.67
N PHE A 61 1.90 -38.23 8.86
CA PHE A 61 0.73 -38.58 9.69
C PHE A 61 -0.40 -37.57 9.49
N THR A 62 -1.64 -38.05 9.52
CA THR A 62 -2.82 -37.20 9.52
C THR A 62 -2.79 -36.29 10.75
N GLY A 63 -2.94 -34.99 10.56
CA GLY A 63 -2.77 -33.99 11.62
C GLY A 63 -1.32 -33.65 11.96
N GLY A 64 -0.34 -34.18 11.21
CA GLY A 64 1.07 -33.78 11.34
C GLY A 64 1.37 -32.39 10.80
N GLY A 65 2.57 -31.89 11.09
CA GLY A 65 3.02 -30.58 10.66
C GLY A 65 3.48 -30.54 9.20
N VAL A 66 3.40 -29.39 8.57
CA VAL A 66 3.94 -29.15 7.22
C VAL A 66 5.47 -29.06 7.29
N VAL A 67 6.18 -29.61 6.30
CA VAL A 67 7.65 -29.62 6.26
C VAL A 67 8.22 -28.22 6.12
N PHE A 68 7.74 -27.46 5.12
CA PHE A 68 8.07 -26.05 4.88
C PHE A 68 6.80 -25.20 4.92
N PRO A 69 6.30 -24.86 6.11
CA PRO A 69 5.08 -24.09 6.22
C PRO A 69 5.34 -22.64 5.84
N PRO A 70 4.35 -21.94 5.26
CA PRO A 70 4.40 -20.49 5.17
C PRO A 70 4.47 -19.91 6.58
N SER A 71 5.27 -18.88 6.75
CA SER A 71 5.39 -18.08 7.98
C SER A 71 4.96 -16.64 7.72
N PRO A 72 4.41 -15.94 8.71
CA PRO A 72 4.12 -14.52 8.60
C PRO A 72 5.38 -13.74 8.23
N ARG A 73 5.26 -12.86 7.24
CA ARG A 73 6.38 -12.02 6.80
C ARG A 73 5.91 -10.66 6.33
N SER A 74 6.77 -9.66 6.44
CA SER A 74 6.54 -8.35 5.82
C SER A 74 6.85 -8.43 4.32
N PHE A 75 6.02 -7.74 3.53
CA PHE A 75 6.20 -7.54 2.11
C PHE A 75 6.65 -6.11 1.77
N ALA A 76 6.87 -5.26 2.78
CA ALA A 76 7.28 -3.88 2.58
C ALA A 76 8.61 -3.80 1.82
N LEU A 77 8.63 -3.01 0.77
CA LEU A 77 9.81 -2.70 -0.04
C LEU A 77 10.23 -1.26 0.22
N LYS A 78 11.51 -1.03 0.44
CA LYS A 78 12.07 0.31 0.65
C LYS A 78 12.33 0.97 -0.71
N VAL A 79 11.72 2.14 -0.93
CA VAL A 79 11.97 3.01 -2.08
C VAL A 79 12.53 4.34 -1.59
N ASN A 80 13.55 4.86 -2.27
CA ASN A 80 14.16 6.13 -1.94
C ASN A 80 13.16 7.29 -2.10
N ARG A 81 13.19 8.28 -1.21
CA ARG A 81 12.28 9.44 -1.25
C ARG A 81 12.36 10.21 -2.57
N LYS A 82 13.58 10.42 -3.10
CA LYS A 82 13.79 11.09 -4.40
C LYS A 82 13.17 10.31 -5.56
N ALA A 83 13.28 8.98 -5.56
CA ALA A 83 12.68 8.10 -6.57
C ALA A 83 11.13 8.16 -6.51
N ARG A 84 10.54 8.10 -5.31
CA ARG A 84 9.09 8.22 -5.13
C ARG A 84 8.55 9.56 -5.61
N ARG A 85 9.22 10.67 -5.30
CA ARG A 85 8.85 12.01 -5.79
C ARG A 85 8.97 12.11 -7.32
N ALA A 86 10.01 11.54 -7.90
CA ALA A 86 10.18 11.50 -9.35
C ALA A 86 9.11 10.65 -10.03
N ALA A 87 8.71 9.51 -9.42
CA ALA A 87 7.63 8.68 -9.90
C ALA A 87 6.27 9.41 -9.88
N LEU A 88 5.98 10.14 -8.77
CA LEU A 88 4.76 10.94 -8.67
C LEU A 88 4.72 12.03 -9.74
N ARG A 89 5.82 12.77 -9.94
CA ARG A 89 5.93 13.76 -11.02
C ARG A 89 5.69 13.15 -12.40
N SER A 90 6.28 11.98 -12.65
CA SER A 90 6.11 11.27 -13.92
C SER A 90 4.64 10.90 -14.17
N ALA A 91 3.95 10.36 -13.15
CA ALA A 91 2.56 9.98 -13.26
C ALA A 91 1.62 11.19 -13.46
N LEU A 92 1.87 12.29 -12.72
CA LEU A 92 1.10 13.54 -12.90
C LEU A 92 1.34 14.19 -14.26
N SER A 93 2.58 14.13 -14.77
CA SER A 93 2.93 14.67 -16.10
C SER A 93 2.27 13.86 -17.22
N ASP A 94 2.16 12.56 -17.07
CA ASP A 94 1.46 11.69 -18.03
C ASP A 94 -0.02 12.09 -18.16
N HIS A 95 -0.71 12.29 -17.03
CA HIS A 95 -2.09 12.78 -17.03
C HIS A 95 -2.24 14.18 -17.65
N ALA A 96 -1.28 15.06 -17.40
CA ALA A 96 -1.29 16.40 -17.97
C ALA A 96 -1.09 16.38 -19.50
N GLN A 97 -0.16 15.56 -20.00
CA GLN A 97 0.10 15.38 -21.43
C GLN A 97 -1.06 14.71 -22.16
N ALA A 98 -1.70 13.72 -21.53
CA ALA A 98 -2.88 13.04 -22.06
C ALA A 98 -4.16 13.89 -21.99
N GLY A 99 -4.13 15.08 -21.36
CA GLY A 99 -5.31 15.93 -21.19
C GLY A 99 -6.40 15.30 -20.32
N THR A 100 -6.01 14.40 -19.41
CA THR A 100 -6.90 13.71 -18.46
C THR A 100 -6.88 14.31 -17.07
N LEU A 101 -6.24 15.47 -16.90
CA LEU A 101 -6.20 16.26 -15.68
C LEU A 101 -7.19 17.40 -15.77
N ALA A 102 -7.99 17.63 -14.72
CA ALA A 102 -8.87 18.78 -14.59
C ALA A 102 -8.73 19.43 -13.21
N LEU A 103 -9.04 20.72 -13.15
CA LEU A 103 -9.14 21.46 -11.89
C LEU A 103 -10.61 21.67 -11.52
N VAL A 104 -10.91 21.57 -10.22
CA VAL A 104 -12.24 21.84 -9.66
C VAL A 104 -12.15 22.89 -8.56
N ARG A 105 -13.12 23.80 -8.51
CA ARG A 105 -13.24 24.78 -7.43
C ARG A 105 -14.08 24.22 -6.30
N GLY A 106 -13.54 24.28 -5.09
CA GLY A 106 -14.23 23.86 -3.86
C GLY A 106 -15.52 24.67 -3.61
N ASP A 107 -15.52 25.95 -3.95
CA ASP A 107 -16.66 26.87 -3.78
C ASP A 107 -17.94 26.40 -4.49
N ALA A 108 -17.81 25.65 -5.59
CA ALA A 108 -18.95 25.06 -6.27
C ALA A 108 -19.74 24.06 -5.41
N PHE A 109 -19.12 23.55 -4.32
CA PHE A 109 -19.67 22.55 -3.42
C PHE A 109 -19.86 23.10 -1.99
N ALA A 110 -20.48 24.28 -1.85
CA ALA A 110 -20.82 24.86 -0.53
C ALA A 110 -21.66 23.92 0.33
N GLN A 111 -22.51 23.09 -0.29
CA GLN A 111 -23.26 22.01 0.34
C GLN A 111 -22.94 20.66 -0.36
N PRO A 112 -22.82 19.56 0.41
CA PRO A 112 -22.58 18.24 -0.17
C PRO A 112 -23.68 17.84 -1.15
N SER A 113 -23.33 17.53 -2.41
CA SER A 113 -24.28 17.12 -3.46
C SER A 113 -23.65 16.14 -4.42
N THR A 114 -24.01 14.86 -4.30
CA THR A 114 -23.58 13.80 -5.21
C THR A 114 -24.11 13.97 -6.63
N LYS A 115 -25.32 14.59 -6.77
CA LYS A 115 -25.93 14.87 -8.07
C LYS A 115 -25.07 15.87 -8.88
N LYS A 116 -24.69 16.99 -8.26
CA LYS A 116 -23.79 17.98 -8.90
C LYS A 116 -22.44 17.37 -9.28
N ALA A 117 -21.87 16.54 -8.39
CA ALA A 117 -20.61 15.86 -8.66
C ALA A 117 -20.72 14.88 -9.87
N ALA A 118 -21.82 14.14 -9.97
CA ALA A 118 -22.09 13.25 -11.09
C ALA A 118 -22.27 14.01 -12.41
N GLU A 119 -23.01 15.12 -12.39
CA GLU A 119 -23.22 16.00 -13.55
C GLU A 119 -21.90 16.63 -14.02
N LEU A 120 -21.03 17.07 -13.10
CA LEU A 120 -19.71 17.61 -13.40
C LEU A 120 -18.83 16.58 -14.12
N LEU A 121 -18.76 15.36 -13.59
CA LEU A 121 -17.96 14.28 -14.20
C LEU A 121 -18.54 13.85 -15.56
N ALA A 122 -19.86 13.82 -15.71
CA ALA A 122 -20.52 13.51 -16.97
C ALA A 122 -20.26 14.61 -18.03
N GLY A 123 -20.31 15.88 -17.62
CA GLY A 123 -19.99 17.02 -18.49
C GLY A 123 -18.52 17.06 -18.94
N TRP A 124 -17.61 16.59 -18.10
CA TRP A 124 -16.20 16.48 -18.45
C TRP A 124 -15.92 15.34 -19.45
N GLY A 125 -16.74 14.27 -19.43
CA GLY A 125 -16.74 13.23 -20.44
C GLY A 125 -15.49 12.34 -20.49
N LYS A 126 -14.65 12.34 -19.45
CA LYS A 126 -13.47 11.47 -19.38
C LYS A 126 -13.80 10.11 -18.80
N GLU A 127 -12.98 9.12 -19.15
CA GLU A 127 -13.17 7.74 -18.72
C GLU A 127 -12.93 7.55 -17.22
N ARG A 128 -13.76 6.68 -16.63
CA ARG A 128 -13.54 6.18 -15.25
C ARG A 128 -12.59 4.98 -15.26
N PRO A 129 -11.83 4.70 -14.20
CA PRO A 129 -11.89 5.28 -12.85
C PRO A 129 -11.32 6.70 -12.77
N THR A 130 -11.90 7.51 -11.88
CA THR A 130 -11.49 8.89 -11.62
C THR A 130 -10.89 9.02 -10.23
N LEU A 131 -9.74 9.69 -10.12
CA LEU A 131 -9.16 10.08 -8.84
C LEU A 131 -9.46 11.56 -8.59
N VAL A 132 -10.03 11.86 -7.43
CA VAL A 132 -10.28 13.23 -6.98
C VAL A 132 -9.36 13.54 -5.82
N VAL A 133 -8.56 14.58 -5.95
CA VAL A 133 -7.66 15.07 -4.88
C VAL A 133 -8.23 16.37 -4.35
N ALA A 134 -8.68 16.36 -3.08
CA ALA A 134 -9.27 17.51 -2.40
C ALA A 134 -8.44 17.90 -1.19
N SER A 135 -8.49 19.17 -0.77
CA SER A 135 -7.90 19.59 0.51
C SER A 135 -8.68 19.00 1.69
N GLU A 136 -8.02 18.81 2.83
CA GLU A 136 -8.66 18.36 4.07
C GLU A 136 -9.80 19.29 4.51
N ASP A 137 -9.68 20.58 4.23
CA ASP A 137 -10.68 21.60 4.58
C ASP A 137 -11.95 21.52 3.71
N GLU A 138 -11.90 20.85 2.57
CA GLU A 138 -13.00 20.75 1.59
C GLU A 138 -13.91 19.54 1.86
N GLU A 139 -14.38 19.36 3.10
CA GLU A 139 -15.25 18.24 3.47
C GLU A 139 -16.50 18.08 2.58
N SER A 140 -17.12 19.20 2.17
CA SER A 140 -18.31 19.20 1.32
C SER A 140 -18.03 18.60 -0.05
N LEU A 141 -16.87 18.90 -0.64
CA LEU A 141 -16.39 18.33 -1.89
C LEU A 141 -16.11 16.83 -1.71
N ILE A 142 -15.37 16.44 -0.67
CA ILE A 142 -15.06 15.03 -0.37
C ILE A 142 -16.35 14.22 -0.22
N LYS A 143 -17.33 14.71 0.55
CA LYS A 143 -18.63 14.06 0.76
C LYS A 143 -19.44 13.93 -0.53
N SER A 144 -19.30 14.89 -1.46
CA SER A 144 -20.01 14.88 -2.77
C SER A 144 -19.49 13.80 -3.72
N PHE A 145 -18.18 13.54 -3.74
CA PHE A 145 -17.57 12.61 -4.70
C PHE A 145 -17.41 11.18 -4.16
N ARG A 146 -17.24 10.97 -2.84
CA ARG A 146 -16.89 9.66 -2.27
C ARG A 146 -17.90 8.54 -2.54
N ASN A 147 -19.19 8.89 -2.78
CA ASN A 147 -20.24 7.89 -3.01
C ASN A 147 -20.44 7.53 -4.49
N LEU A 148 -19.65 8.12 -5.41
CA LEU A 148 -19.76 7.83 -6.82
C LEU A 148 -19.00 6.55 -7.19
N GLU A 149 -19.59 5.74 -8.05
CA GLU A 149 -18.97 4.50 -8.54
C GLU A 149 -17.70 4.77 -9.32
N ARG A 150 -16.62 4.02 -9.02
CA ARG A 150 -15.29 4.15 -9.62
C ARG A 150 -14.70 5.55 -9.49
N VAL A 151 -15.02 6.23 -8.41
CA VAL A 151 -14.39 7.48 -8.01
C VAL A 151 -13.68 7.25 -6.68
N LEU A 152 -12.39 7.50 -6.65
CA LEU A 152 -11.58 7.48 -5.42
C LEU A 152 -11.31 8.93 -5.02
N VAL A 153 -11.55 9.27 -3.75
CA VAL A 153 -11.25 10.59 -3.21
C VAL A 153 -10.09 10.45 -2.23
N THR A 154 -9.07 11.26 -2.41
CA THR A 154 -7.88 11.28 -1.54
C THR A 154 -7.51 12.72 -1.17
N VAL A 155 -6.76 12.85 -0.08
CA VAL A 155 -6.14 14.13 0.30
C VAL A 155 -4.67 14.16 -0.18
N PRO A 156 -4.08 15.34 -0.41
CA PRO A 156 -2.69 15.43 -0.88
C PRO A 156 -1.69 14.69 0.01
N ALA A 157 -1.93 14.64 1.32
CA ALA A 157 -1.07 13.93 2.27
C ALA A 157 -1.02 12.41 2.00
N GLU A 158 -2.15 11.80 1.63
CA GLU A 158 -2.29 10.35 1.39
C GLU A 158 -2.12 9.97 -0.09
N LEU A 159 -1.94 10.94 -0.98
CA LEU A 159 -1.82 10.68 -2.42
C LEU A 159 -0.67 9.72 -2.72
N GLU A 160 -1.00 8.52 -3.20
CA GLU A 160 -0.07 7.49 -3.63
C GLU A 160 0.08 7.46 -5.15
N VAL A 161 1.25 7.04 -5.63
CA VAL A 161 1.51 6.87 -7.08
C VAL A 161 0.62 5.79 -7.66
N ALA A 162 0.35 4.73 -6.89
CA ALA A 162 -0.54 3.64 -7.29
C ALA A 162 -1.96 4.14 -7.60
N ALA A 163 -2.50 5.06 -6.79
CA ALA A 163 -3.81 5.66 -7.01
C ALA A 163 -3.86 6.51 -8.27
N VAL A 164 -2.80 7.30 -8.53
CA VAL A 164 -2.69 8.12 -9.75
C VAL A 164 -2.65 7.23 -10.99
N VAL A 165 -1.84 6.18 -11.01
CA VAL A 165 -1.72 5.25 -12.15
C VAL A 165 -2.99 4.41 -12.36
N TRP A 166 -3.71 4.06 -11.28
CA TRP A 166 -4.97 3.35 -11.37
C TRP A 166 -6.06 4.18 -12.06
N ALA A 167 -6.06 5.50 -11.83
CA ALA A 167 -7.04 6.41 -12.40
C ALA A 167 -6.80 6.61 -13.90
N ARG A 168 -7.87 6.67 -14.68
CA ARG A 168 -7.84 7.11 -16.07
C ARG A 168 -8.03 8.62 -16.21
N SER A 169 -8.59 9.23 -15.19
CA SER A 169 -8.80 10.67 -15.13
C SER A 169 -8.52 11.20 -13.73
N LEU A 170 -7.94 12.38 -13.65
CA LEU A 170 -7.50 13.01 -12.42
C LEU A 170 -8.16 14.39 -12.27
N VAL A 171 -8.87 14.59 -11.17
CA VAL A 171 -9.47 15.87 -10.80
C VAL A 171 -8.77 16.38 -9.54
N VAL A 172 -8.23 17.59 -9.58
CA VAL A 172 -7.55 18.19 -8.44
C VAL A 172 -8.29 19.47 -8.04
N SER A 173 -8.53 19.66 -6.75
CA SER A 173 -9.05 20.92 -6.24
C SER A 173 -8.00 22.03 -6.38
N GLU A 174 -8.44 23.26 -6.66
CA GLU A 174 -7.56 24.43 -6.71
C GLU A 174 -6.83 24.64 -5.38
N ALA A 175 -7.48 24.37 -4.25
CA ALA A 175 -6.86 24.44 -2.92
C ALA A 175 -5.84 23.30 -2.67
N ALA A 176 -6.07 22.12 -3.24
CA ALA A 176 -5.15 20.98 -3.10
C ALA A 176 -3.93 21.07 -4.03
N LEU A 177 -4.01 21.81 -5.11
CA LEU A 177 -2.95 21.88 -6.14
C LEU A 177 -1.57 22.25 -5.57
N PRO A 178 -1.41 23.33 -4.76
CA PRO A 178 -0.11 23.69 -4.20
C PRO A 178 0.47 22.60 -3.28
N LEU A 179 -0.39 21.88 -2.55
CA LEU A 179 0.03 20.78 -1.67
C LEU A 179 0.52 19.56 -2.49
N VAL A 180 -0.15 19.26 -3.59
CA VAL A 180 0.29 18.21 -4.53
C VAL A 180 1.63 18.58 -5.17
N GLU A 181 1.80 19.84 -5.56
CA GLU A 181 3.07 20.34 -6.10
C GLU A 181 4.20 20.27 -5.08
N GLN A 182 3.93 20.63 -3.82
CA GLN A 182 4.90 20.51 -2.73
C GLN A 182 5.30 19.06 -2.49
N LYS A 183 4.34 18.11 -2.47
CA LYS A 183 4.60 16.67 -2.31
C LYS A 183 5.43 16.09 -3.45
N ALA A 184 5.14 16.49 -4.68
CA ALA A 184 5.86 16.07 -5.88
C ALA A 184 7.18 16.84 -6.08
N GLY A 185 7.27 18.05 -5.58
CA GLY A 185 8.43 18.94 -5.71
C GLY A 185 9.66 18.41 -4.97
N SER A 186 10.81 18.99 -5.31
CA SER A 186 12.04 18.83 -4.53
C SER A 186 11.93 19.72 -3.30
N ALA A 187 11.99 19.14 -2.10
CA ALA A 187 12.05 19.92 -0.87
C ALA A 187 13.37 20.72 -0.87
N ALA A 188 13.29 21.97 -1.25
CA ALA A 188 14.18 22.97 -0.67
C ALA A 188 13.56 23.29 0.69
N GLY A 189 14.00 22.60 1.76
CA GLY A 189 13.72 23.00 3.14
C GLY A 189 12.86 22.11 4.00
N GLU A 190 12.97 20.77 3.95
CA GLU A 190 12.50 19.94 5.09
C GLU A 190 13.66 19.12 5.67
N VAL A 191 14.37 19.77 6.59
CA VAL A 191 15.17 19.10 7.61
C VAL A 191 14.19 18.56 8.67
N GLY A 192 14.12 17.23 8.76
CA GLY A 192 13.87 16.54 10.01
C GLY A 192 12.48 16.59 10.65
N ALA A 193 11.57 15.74 10.21
CA ALA A 193 10.71 15.05 11.16
C ALA A 193 11.11 13.56 11.16
N ALA A 194 11.92 13.18 12.13
CA ALA A 194 12.26 11.79 12.39
C ALA A 194 10.97 11.04 12.74
N ARG A 195 10.66 9.97 12.00
CA ARG A 195 9.60 9.04 12.38
C ARG A 195 10.00 8.35 13.69
N PRO A 196 9.08 8.16 14.66
CA PRO A 196 9.38 7.53 15.95
C PRO A 196 9.69 6.03 15.87
N ASP A 197 9.87 5.45 14.70
CA ASP A 197 10.00 4.01 14.49
C ASP A 197 11.43 3.52 14.16
N ASP A 198 12.44 4.39 14.24
CA ASP A 198 13.84 3.99 14.15
C ASP A 198 14.39 3.52 15.51
N ARG A 199 13.59 2.80 16.31
CA ARG A 199 14.12 2.04 17.44
C ARG A 199 14.91 0.85 16.90
N ALA A 200 16.22 0.93 17.02
CA ALA A 200 17.15 -0.16 16.84
C ALA A 200 16.62 -1.41 17.56
N PRO A 201 16.80 -2.63 16.99
CA PRO A 201 16.44 -3.85 17.68
C PRO A 201 17.24 -3.91 18.97
N ALA A 202 16.52 -4.04 20.10
CA ALA A 202 17.11 -4.17 21.41
C ALA A 202 18.18 -5.27 21.37
N ALA A 203 19.40 -4.91 21.72
CA ALA A 203 20.50 -5.83 21.90
C ALA A 203 20.06 -6.93 22.87
N ARG A 204 20.07 -8.18 22.41
CA ARG A 204 19.92 -9.35 23.28
C ARG A 204 21.11 -9.37 24.21
N SER A 205 20.91 -8.97 25.45
CA SER A 205 21.87 -9.21 26.53
C SER A 205 21.94 -10.71 26.75
N GLY A 206 23.00 -11.31 26.23
CA GLY A 206 23.41 -12.65 26.62
C GLY A 206 23.83 -12.64 28.09
N GLY A 207 22.95 -13.15 28.94
CA GLY A 207 23.27 -13.54 30.31
C GLY A 207 23.52 -15.05 30.34
N CYS A 208 24.75 -15.44 30.12
CA CYS A 208 25.25 -16.75 30.53
C CYS A 208 25.81 -16.56 31.95
N ALA A 209 25.20 -17.20 32.94
CA ALA A 209 25.80 -17.38 34.27
C ALA A 209 25.25 -18.68 34.87
N GLN A 210 26.16 -19.63 35.00
CA GLN A 210 26.32 -20.75 35.95
C GLN A 210 25.15 -21.74 36.12
#